data_4b5377ce02ff0e74e77fcfb963900b9c
#
_entry.id   4b5377ce02ff0e74e77fcfb963900b9c
#
_cell.length_a   1.000
_cell.length_b   1.000
_cell.length_c   1.000
_cell.angle_alpha   90.00
_cell.angle_beta   90.00
_cell.angle_gamma   90.00
#
_symmetry.space_group_name_H-M   'P 1'
#
loop_
_entity.id
_entity.type
_entity.pdbx_description
1 polymer ?
#
loop_
_entity_poly.entity_id
_entity_poly.type
_entity_poly.pdbx_seq_one_letter_code
_entity_poly.pdbx_strand_id
1 'polypeptide(L)'
;MKLFDPHGFGNSAVSYGGLLEKIEILRSMLRWAPRLERADIEKLLNQANVLRDEVMQMSRKERFVEAAVAAPDTADTAADTPEAVAPAARRRRQALIERSFIFEGIFGDNPKLLAALEIAEKAAPTDLPVLIDGESGTGKELMAKVIHANGARADRPYISVNCGAIPDNLLESELFGHRRGAFTGASNDRKGKFESAHTGTIFLDEIGELPLSGQVKLLRVLESHEIQRVGSDEPITVDTRIVAATNKNLRKLSEQGLFREDLFYRLSVIHLTLPALRERRDEIPLLLAYFGDEAAGALKRRPIKTTPKLRDFLLAYAYPGNIRELRNLVYRLSCLAGEVADIEHLPEDIRPKAASSLVRATEDAAPGRPMSLSDAKRAASDEAERAFLERGLQETGGTVAELARRCEMNRSHLQMLLKKHGIRSKAFRHPDGATPDKEA
;
A
#
# COMPACT_ATOMS: atom_id res chain seq x y z
N MET A 1 29.04 21.85 35.63
CA MET A 1 29.85 22.01 34.41
C MET A 1 28.91 21.79 33.24
N LYS A 2 28.47 22.86 32.57
CA LYS A 2 27.48 22.82 31.49
C LYS A 2 28.14 22.20 30.25
N LEU A 3 27.78 20.95 29.94
CA LEU A 3 28.30 20.17 28.80
C LEU A 3 27.22 19.86 27.74
N PHE A 4 26.13 20.60 27.76
CA PHE A 4 25.07 20.41 26.76
C PHE A 4 24.72 21.74 26.13
N ASP A 5 25.18 21.92 24.91
CA ASP A 5 24.62 22.90 23.98
C ASP A 5 23.56 22.19 23.12
N PRO A 6 22.26 22.44 23.35
CA PRO A 6 21.18 21.77 22.59
C PRO A 6 21.07 22.25 21.14
N HIS A 7 21.89 23.23 20.71
CA HIS A 7 21.82 23.85 19.38
C HIS A 7 22.91 23.40 18.40
N GLY A 8 23.74 22.39 18.74
CA GLY A 8 24.83 21.91 17.88
C GLY A 8 24.43 21.19 16.58
N PHE A 9 23.15 20.99 16.31
CA PHE A 9 22.64 20.37 15.07
C PHE A 9 21.96 21.41 14.15
N GLY A 10 22.62 22.54 13.94
CA GLY A 10 22.14 23.56 13.00
C GLY A 10 22.25 23.11 11.54
N ASN A 11 21.16 23.31 10.83
CA ASN A 11 20.91 23.29 9.37
C ASN A 11 22.17 23.35 8.49
N SER A 12 22.83 22.23 8.20
CA SER A 12 23.72 22.11 7.05
C SER A 12 23.20 21.01 6.15
N ALA A 13 23.14 21.29 4.85
CA ALA A 13 22.88 20.29 3.83
C ALA A 13 23.67 19.02 4.18
N VAL A 14 22.99 17.89 4.26
CA VAL A 14 23.57 16.61 4.69
C VAL A 14 24.75 16.31 3.75
N SER A 15 25.94 16.62 4.22
CA SER A 15 27.21 16.33 3.56
C SER A 15 27.88 15.19 4.33
N TYR A 16 28.77 14.42 3.68
CA TYR A 16 29.56 13.40 4.36
C TYR A 16 30.29 13.92 5.62
N GLY A 17 30.72 15.18 5.60
CA GLY A 17 31.33 15.84 6.74
C GLY A 17 30.37 15.99 7.93
N GLY A 18 29.14 16.38 7.70
CA GLY A 18 28.12 16.51 8.74
C GLY A 18 27.70 15.17 9.35
N LEU A 19 27.70 14.09 8.57
CA LEU A 19 27.46 12.73 9.06
C LEU A 19 28.61 12.22 9.95
N LEU A 20 29.85 12.44 9.53
CA LEU A 20 31.03 12.07 10.32
C LEU A 20 31.07 12.78 11.67
N GLU A 21 30.73 14.07 11.69
CA GLU A 21 30.62 14.86 12.91
C GLU A 21 29.56 14.31 13.88
N LYS A 22 28.37 13.99 13.36
CA LYS A 22 27.29 13.36 14.15
C LYS A 22 27.71 11.97 14.69
N ILE A 23 28.42 11.16 13.90
CA ILE A 23 28.96 9.87 14.33
C ILE A 23 29.98 10.05 15.46
N GLU A 24 30.90 11.01 15.34
CA GLU A 24 31.90 11.27 16.38
C GLU A 24 31.25 11.80 17.69
N ILE A 25 30.22 12.61 17.60
CA ILE A 25 29.47 13.06 18.77
C ILE A 25 28.78 11.87 19.46
N LEU A 26 28.10 11.01 18.72
CA LEU A 26 27.49 9.78 19.26
C LEU A 26 28.54 8.84 19.89
N ARG A 27 29.68 8.66 19.25
CA ARG A 27 30.77 7.86 19.76
C ARG A 27 31.36 8.44 21.04
N SER A 28 31.48 9.77 21.13
CA SER A 28 31.90 10.46 22.33
C SER A 28 30.92 10.27 23.48
N MET A 29 29.62 10.37 23.21
CA MET A 29 28.58 10.18 24.23
C MET A 29 28.49 8.70 24.69
N LEU A 30 28.66 7.73 23.82
CA LEU A 30 28.71 6.29 24.16
C LEU A 30 29.90 5.91 25.08
N ARG A 31 31.01 6.65 25.06
CA ARG A 31 32.13 6.45 26.02
C ARG A 31 31.72 6.71 27.47
N TRP A 32 30.65 7.52 27.67
CA TRP A 32 30.13 7.88 28.99
C TRP A 32 28.87 7.05 29.35
N ALA A 33 28.47 6.08 28.50
CA ALA A 33 27.25 5.28 28.69
C ALA A 33 27.05 4.70 30.12
N PRO A 34 28.09 4.23 30.84
CA PRO A 34 27.92 3.73 32.20
C PRO A 34 27.49 4.77 33.24
N ARG A 35 27.49 6.06 32.89
CA ARG A 35 27.15 7.21 33.76
C ARG A 35 25.92 7.96 33.30
N LEU A 36 25.23 7.46 32.27
CA LEU A 36 24.03 8.09 31.69
C LEU A 36 22.77 7.56 32.40
N GLU A 37 21.84 8.48 32.63
CA GLU A 37 20.51 8.10 33.08
C GLU A 37 19.71 7.44 31.95
N ARG A 38 18.68 6.67 32.30
CA ARG A 38 17.84 5.94 31.34
C ARG A 38 17.26 6.86 30.24
N ALA A 39 16.84 8.07 30.63
CA ALA A 39 16.34 9.07 29.68
C ALA A 39 17.39 9.56 28.66
N ASP A 40 18.68 9.61 29.08
CA ASP A 40 19.77 10.00 28.17
C ASP A 40 20.14 8.85 27.22
N ILE A 41 20.02 7.60 27.68
CA ILE A 41 20.22 6.42 26.85
C ILE A 41 19.15 6.36 25.76
N GLU A 42 17.88 6.62 26.09
CA GLU A 42 16.78 6.68 25.11
C GLU A 42 16.98 7.78 24.08
N LYS A 43 17.45 8.98 24.49
CA LYS A 43 17.81 10.06 23.55
C LYS A 43 18.94 9.66 22.61
N LEU A 44 19.97 8.99 23.15
CA LEU A 44 21.11 8.49 22.35
C LEU A 44 20.68 7.42 21.35
N LEU A 45 19.80 6.51 21.76
CA LEU A 45 19.24 5.48 20.89
C LEU A 45 18.44 6.11 19.74
N ASN A 46 17.61 7.09 20.04
CA ASN A 46 16.85 7.83 19.03
C ASN A 46 17.77 8.59 18.07
N GLN A 47 18.80 9.26 18.55
CA GLN A 47 19.80 9.93 17.71
C GLN A 47 20.57 8.95 16.83
N ALA A 48 20.94 7.78 17.36
CA ALA A 48 21.61 6.73 16.60
C ALA A 48 20.71 6.17 15.49
N ASN A 49 19.42 5.98 15.76
CA ASN A 49 18.44 5.53 14.77
C ASN A 49 18.23 6.56 13.66
N VAL A 50 18.10 7.84 14.01
CA VAL A 50 18.01 8.95 13.03
C VAL A 50 19.25 8.99 12.14
N LEU A 51 20.43 8.88 12.74
CA LEU A 51 21.69 8.88 12.00
C LEU A 51 21.81 7.67 11.08
N ARG A 52 21.41 6.47 11.54
CA ARG A 52 21.35 5.26 10.71
C ARG A 52 20.45 5.49 9.49
N ASP A 53 19.28 6.06 9.68
CA ASP A 53 18.32 6.31 8.61
C ASP A 53 18.81 7.36 7.63
N GLU A 54 19.47 8.45 8.10
CA GLU A 54 20.14 9.44 7.26
C GLU A 54 21.26 8.80 6.41
N VAL A 55 22.14 7.99 7.02
CA VAL A 55 23.23 7.26 6.33
C VAL A 55 22.67 6.31 5.29
N MET A 56 21.60 5.58 5.64
CA MET A 56 20.93 4.67 4.72
C MET A 56 20.28 5.42 3.55
N GLN A 57 19.67 6.58 3.80
CA GLN A 57 19.11 7.44 2.74
C GLN A 57 20.20 7.99 1.80
N MET A 58 21.34 8.44 2.34
CA MET A 58 22.46 8.94 1.53
C MET A 58 23.09 7.83 0.68
N SER A 59 23.42 6.71 1.29
CA SER A 59 23.97 5.54 0.57
C SER A 59 23.05 5.04 -0.55
N ARG A 60 21.73 5.13 -0.35
CA ARG A 60 20.72 4.80 -1.36
C ARG A 60 20.65 5.84 -2.47
N LYS A 61 20.69 7.13 -2.12
CA LYS A 61 20.67 8.23 -3.07
C LYS A 61 21.90 8.21 -3.99
N GLU A 62 23.08 7.89 -3.46
CA GLU A 62 24.31 7.78 -4.24
C GLU A 62 24.27 6.59 -5.21
N ARG A 63 23.85 5.41 -4.76
CA ARG A 63 23.68 4.25 -5.66
C ARG A 63 22.65 4.53 -6.78
N PHE A 64 21.67 5.38 -6.51
CA PHE A 64 20.68 5.79 -7.51
C PHE A 64 21.25 6.84 -8.47
N VAL A 65 22.06 7.78 -7.98
CA VAL A 65 22.75 8.80 -8.78
C VAL A 65 23.84 8.16 -9.65
N GLU A 66 24.65 7.23 -9.13
CA GLU A 66 25.62 6.47 -9.92
C GLU A 66 24.96 5.63 -11.03
N ALA A 67 23.79 5.04 -10.75
CA ALA A 67 23.00 4.35 -11.76
C ALA A 67 22.36 5.30 -12.79
N ALA A 68 22.12 6.56 -12.43
CA ALA A 68 21.57 7.58 -13.33
C ALA A 68 22.63 8.26 -14.19
N VAL A 69 23.88 8.42 -13.69
CA VAL A 69 25.01 9.02 -14.41
C VAL A 69 25.57 8.08 -15.48
N ALA A 70 25.26 6.78 -15.40
CA ALA A 70 25.65 5.79 -16.43
C ALA A 70 24.72 5.78 -17.67
N ALA A 71 23.72 6.67 -17.77
CA ALA A 71 22.85 6.81 -18.92
C ALA A 71 23.17 8.12 -19.68
N PRO A 72 23.29 8.11 -21.04
CA PRO A 72 23.58 9.32 -21.80
C PRO A 72 22.42 10.30 -21.79
N ASP A 73 22.78 11.58 -21.67
CA ASP A 73 21.92 12.76 -21.77
C ASP A 73 20.96 12.72 -22.97
N THR A 74 19.68 12.82 -22.70
CA THR A 74 18.74 13.49 -23.57
C THR A 74 17.93 14.47 -22.74
N ALA A 75 18.29 15.74 -22.94
CA ALA A 75 17.75 16.91 -22.28
C ALA A 75 16.37 17.30 -22.82
N ASP A 76 15.75 18.17 -22.03
CA ASP A 76 14.67 19.11 -22.30
C ASP A 76 13.25 18.59 -22.43
N THR A 77 12.53 18.76 -21.32
CA THR A 77 11.29 19.59 -21.34
C THR A 77 10.95 20.05 -19.92
N ALA A 78 10.99 21.35 -19.76
CA ALA A 78 10.54 22.08 -18.56
C ALA A 78 9.02 22.02 -18.45
N ALA A 79 8.51 21.65 -17.28
CA ALA A 79 7.20 22.10 -16.81
C ALA A 79 7.00 21.82 -15.31
N ASP A 80 6.59 22.85 -14.61
CA ASP A 80 5.97 22.95 -13.28
C ASP A 80 6.64 22.26 -12.09
N THR A 81 7.22 23.10 -11.27
CA THR A 81 8.07 22.88 -10.12
C THR A 81 7.43 22.13 -8.94
N PRO A 82 7.89 20.91 -8.63
CA PRO A 82 7.71 20.29 -7.32
C PRO A 82 8.66 20.88 -6.24
N GLU A 83 9.52 21.81 -6.58
CA GLU A 83 10.62 22.28 -5.71
C GLU A 83 10.17 23.05 -4.45
N ALA A 84 9.00 23.68 -4.46
CA ALA A 84 8.52 24.43 -3.29
C ALA A 84 7.87 23.59 -2.18
N VAL A 85 7.36 22.40 -2.51
CA VAL A 85 6.67 21.51 -1.55
C VAL A 85 7.66 20.63 -0.77
N ALA A 86 8.78 20.26 -1.38
CA ALA A 86 9.79 19.40 -0.78
C ALA A 86 10.45 19.99 0.49
N PRO A 87 10.79 21.30 0.57
CA PRO A 87 11.36 21.87 1.77
C PRO A 87 10.39 21.91 2.95
N ALA A 88 9.10 22.18 2.70
CA ALA A 88 8.07 22.22 3.75
C ALA A 88 7.80 20.81 4.31
N ALA A 89 7.69 19.80 3.45
CA ALA A 89 7.50 18.41 3.84
C ALA A 89 8.68 17.89 4.69
N ARG A 90 9.91 18.16 4.28
CA ARG A 90 11.11 17.81 5.06
C ARG A 90 11.14 18.48 6.43
N ARG A 91 10.75 19.76 6.54
CA ARG A 91 10.62 20.45 7.83
C ARG A 91 9.59 19.80 8.74
N ARG A 92 8.44 19.39 8.20
CA ARG A 92 7.41 18.67 8.97
C ARG A 92 7.93 17.33 9.49
N ARG A 93 8.61 16.55 8.64
CA ARG A 93 9.24 15.29 9.04
C ARG A 93 10.30 15.52 10.11
N GLN A 94 11.15 16.51 9.94
CA GLN A 94 12.17 16.87 10.91
C GLN A 94 11.56 17.27 12.26
N ALA A 95 10.46 18.01 12.27
CA ALA A 95 9.76 18.38 13.49
C ALA A 95 9.19 17.16 14.26
N LEU A 96 8.74 16.11 13.57
CA LEU A 96 8.34 14.85 14.22
C LEU A 96 9.53 14.15 14.89
N ILE A 97 10.69 14.14 14.23
CA ILE A 97 11.94 13.57 14.77
C ILE A 97 12.40 14.36 16.00
N GLU A 98 12.38 15.68 15.94
CA GLU A 98 12.77 16.57 17.05
C GLU A 98 11.87 16.36 18.29
N ARG A 99 10.61 16.02 18.08
CA ARG A 99 9.67 15.64 19.15
C ARG A 99 9.81 14.20 19.62
N SER A 100 10.84 13.49 19.14
CA SER A 100 11.14 12.08 19.50
C SER A 100 10.02 11.11 19.12
N PHE A 101 9.21 11.44 18.10
CA PHE A 101 8.20 10.52 17.58
C PHE A 101 8.85 9.40 16.78
N ILE A 102 8.63 8.14 17.20
CA ILE A 102 9.23 6.95 16.60
C ILE A 102 8.31 6.45 15.48
N PHE A 103 8.80 6.47 14.23
CA PHE A 103 8.05 5.95 13.05
C PHE A 103 8.95 5.11 12.14
N GLU A 104 9.70 4.19 12.74
CA GLU A 104 10.56 3.25 12.01
C GLU A 104 9.79 2.48 10.93
N GLY A 105 10.41 2.35 9.75
CA GLY A 105 9.82 1.63 8.61
C GLY A 105 8.82 2.44 7.79
N ILE A 106 8.46 3.67 8.22
CA ILE A 106 7.65 4.59 7.43
C ILE A 106 8.57 5.59 6.73
N PHE A 107 8.67 5.46 5.41
CA PHE A 107 9.56 6.27 4.58
C PHE A 107 8.79 7.30 3.78
N GLY A 108 9.49 8.39 3.40
CA GLY A 108 8.99 9.39 2.49
C GLY A 108 8.54 10.69 3.16
N ASP A 109 8.39 11.71 2.32
CA ASP A 109 8.03 13.08 2.72
C ASP A 109 6.69 13.50 2.09
N ASN A 110 5.86 12.55 1.65
CA ASN A 110 4.57 12.86 1.05
C ASN A 110 3.67 13.62 2.03
N PRO A 111 3.08 14.77 1.64
CA PRO A 111 2.28 15.60 2.53
C PRO A 111 1.09 14.89 3.20
N LYS A 112 0.42 13.95 2.47
CA LYS A 112 -0.69 13.16 3.02
C LYS A 112 -0.20 12.16 4.06
N LEU A 113 0.95 11.52 3.81
CA LEU A 113 1.57 10.60 4.78
C LEU A 113 2.01 11.34 6.03
N LEU A 114 2.65 12.51 5.88
CA LEU A 114 3.06 13.34 7.02
C LEU A 114 1.87 13.83 7.83
N ALA A 115 0.74 14.19 7.17
CA ALA A 115 -0.49 14.53 7.88
C ALA A 115 -1.02 13.36 8.72
N ALA A 116 -0.98 12.13 8.18
CA ALA A 116 -1.36 10.94 8.93
C ALA A 116 -0.42 10.68 10.12
N LEU A 117 0.89 10.89 9.96
CA LEU A 117 1.88 10.77 11.06
C LEU A 117 1.66 11.82 12.15
N GLU A 118 1.35 13.07 11.80
CA GLU A 118 1.03 14.13 12.76
C GLU A 118 -0.25 13.84 13.57
N ILE A 119 -1.25 13.23 12.93
CA ILE A 119 -2.45 12.74 13.63
C ILE A 119 -2.07 11.59 14.57
N ALA A 120 -1.26 10.64 14.09
CA ALA A 120 -0.78 9.52 14.88
C ALA A 120 0.03 9.96 16.10
N GLU A 121 0.91 10.98 15.95
CA GLU A 121 1.68 11.59 17.04
C GLU A 121 0.75 12.14 18.14
N LYS A 122 -0.28 12.89 17.74
CA LYS A 122 -1.26 13.46 18.69
C LYS A 122 -2.14 12.39 19.32
N ALA A 123 -2.44 11.32 18.59
CA ALA A 123 -3.25 10.21 19.07
C ALA A 123 -2.47 9.31 20.04
N ALA A 124 -1.16 9.12 19.81
CA ALA A 124 -0.35 8.15 20.53
C ALA A 124 -0.44 8.25 22.07
N PRO A 125 -0.33 9.43 22.72
CA PRO A 125 -0.38 9.53 24.17
C PRO A 125 -1.78 9.33 24.76
N THR A 126 -2.84 9.21 23.94
CA THR A 126 -4.22 9.07 24.40
C THR A 126 -4.66 7.60 24.39
N ASP A 127 -5.70 7.27 25.16
CA ASP A 127 -6.36 5.95 25.12
C ASP A 127 -7.56 5.92 24.13
N LEU A 128 -7.77 7.01 23.38
CA LEU A 128 -8.88 7.10 22.44
C LEU A 128 -8.75 6.07 21.31
N PRO A 129 -9.87 5.51 20.83
CA PRO A 129 -9.90 4.65 19.67
C PRO A 129 -9.36 5.36 18.43
N VAL A 130 -8.59 4.64 17.61
CA VAL A 130 -8.03 5.13 16.36
C VAL A 130 -8.51 4.24 15.22
N LEU A 131 -9.10 4.85 14.18
CA LEU A 131 -9.45 4.19 12.93
C LEU A 131 -8.46 4.57 11.84
N ILE A 132 -7.84 3.58 11.21
CA ILE A 132 -6.88 3.73 10.12
C ILE A 132 -7.50 3.26 8.82
N ASP A 133 -7.81 4.19 7.93
CA ASP A 133 -8.29 3.91 6.58
C ASP A 133 -7.15 3.85 5.58
N GLY A 134 -7.30 3.02 4.56
CA GLY A 134 -6.39 2.96 3.43
C GLY A 134 -6.51 1.64 2.67
N GLU A 135 -6.08 1.64 1.43
CA GLU A 135 -6.07 0.44 0.59
C GLU A 135 -5.25 -0.69 1.20
N SER A 136 -5.47 -1.92 0.72
CA SER A 136 -4.66 -3.06 1.13
C SER A 136 -3.18 -2.82 0.79
N GLY A 137 -2.28 -3.16 1.72
CA GLY A 137 -0.83 -3.02 1.51
C GLY A 137 -0.26 -1.62 1.65
N THR A 138 -1.01 -0.62 2.14
CA THR A 138 -0.52 0.76 2.36
C THR A 138 0.34 0.95 3.61
N GLY A 139 0.33 -0.03 4.55
CA GLY A 139 1.11 0.02 5.79
C GLY A 139 0.29 0.30 7.05
N LYS A 140 -1.03 0.01 7.06
CA LYS A 140 -1.92 0.23 8.22
C LYS A 140 -1.43 -0.44 9.50
N GLU A 141 -0.96 -1.70 9.42
CA GLU A 141 -0.41 -2.41 10.57
C GLU A 141 0.84 -1.72 11.13
N LEU A 142 1.72 -1.22 10.26
CA LEU A 142 2.91 -0.48 10.69
C LEU A 142 2.54 0.82 11.38
N MET A 143 1.53 1.54 10.87
CA MET A 143 1.00 2.76 11.50
C MET A 143 0.42 2.45 12.89
N ALA A 144 -0.30 1.34 13.06
CA ALA A 144 -0.81 0.91 14.36
C ALA A 144 0.33 0.61 15.36
N LYS A 145 1.41 -0.04 14.90
CA LYS A 145 2.62 -0.25 15.71
C LYS A 145 3.29 1.06 16.10
N VAL A 146 3.35 2.02 15.20
CA VAL A 146 3.87 3.38 15.48
C VAL A 146 3.05 4.07 16.57
N ILE A 147 1.72 4.02 16.48
CA ILE A 147 0.82 4.59 17.49
C ILE A 147 1.03 3.92 18.86
N HIS A 148 1.16 2.60 18.90
CA HIS A 148 1.43 1.86 20.13
C HIS A 148 2.79 2.21 20.74
N ALA A 149 3.86 2.19 19.92
CA ALA A 149 5.23 2.43 20.37
C ALA A 149 5.47 3.85 20.93
N ASN A 150 4.65 4.82 20.51
CA ASN A 150 4.71 6.19 21.01
C ASN A 150 3.63 6.49 22.09
N GLY A 151 2.86 5.49 22.48
CA GLY A 151 1.77 5.64 23.44
C GLY A 151 2.20 5.37 24.88
N ALA A 152 1.29 5.70 25.82
CA ALA A 152 1.47 5.40 27.26
C ALA A 152 1.56 3.90 27.55
N ARG A 153 1.17 3.03 26.61
CA ARG A 153 1.16 1.58 26.71
C ARG A 153 2.26 0.90 25.88
N ALA A 154 3.33 1.62 25.52
CA ALA A 154 4.41 1.09 24.65
C ALA A 154 5.10 -0.15 25.21
N ASP A 155 5.24 -0.25 26.55
CA ASP A 155 5.83 -1.40 27.25
C ASP A 155 4.79 -2.49 27.60
N ARG A 156 3.54 -2.37 27.12
CA ARG A 156 2.44 -3.28 27.39
C ARG A 156 2.16 -4.19 26.20
N PRO A 157 1.36 -5.26 26.36
CA PRO A 157 1.06 -6.17 25.26
C PRO A 157 0.47 -5.44 24.03
N TYR A 158 0.97 -5.77 22.85
CA TYR A 158 0.39 -5.41 21.56
C TYR A 158 -0.15 -6.67 20.90
N ILE A 159 -1.47 -6.77 20.77
CA ILE A 159 -2.13 -7.94 20.19
C ILE A 159 -2.74 -7.54 18.85
N SER A 160 -2.28 -8.16 17.77
CA SER A 160 -2.81 -7.95 16.41
C SER A 160 -3.75 -9.08 16.01
N VAL A 161 -4.91 -8.74 15.47
CA VAL A 161 -5.92 -9.68 14.96
C VAL A 161 -6.37 -9.20 13.58
N ASN A 162 -6.29 -10.07 12.58
CA ASN A 162 -6.90 -9.81 11.28
C ASN A 162 -8.29 -10.47 11.25
N CYS A 163 -9.34 -9.65 11.20
CA CYS A 163 -10.71 -10.12 11.23
C CYS A 163 -11.11 -10.86 9.94
N GLY A 164 -10.52 -10.53 8.80
CA GLY A 164 -10.78 -11.20 7.52
C GLY A 164 -10.07 -12.54 7.35
N ALA A 165 -9.07 -12.84 8.19
CA ALA A 165 -8.31 -14.09 8.10
C ALA A 165 -8.93 -15.25 8.93
N ILE A 166 -9.90 -14.95 9.79
CA ILE A 166 -10.51 -15.92 10.71
C ILE A 166 -11.95 -16.18 10.20
N PRO A 167 -12.38 -17.45 10.07
CA PRO A 167 -13.77 -17.75 9.74
C PRO A 167 -14.76 -17.12 10.73
N ASP A 168 -15.88 -16.59 10.23
CA ASP A 168 -16.87 -15.84 11.04
C ASP A 168 -17.34 -16.58 12.30
N ASN A 169 -17.55 -17.90 12.18
CA ASN A 169 -17.97 -18.76 13.29
C ASN A 169 -16.92 -18.94 14.40
N LEU A 170 -15.65 -18.65 14.11
CA LEU A 170 -14.54 -18.74 15.07
C LEU A 170 -14.08 -17.37 15.55
N LEU A 171 -14.32 -16.31 14.76
CA LEU A 171 -13.83 -14.96 15.02
C LEU A 171 -14.30 -14.43 16.38
N GLU A 172 -15.56 -14.66 16.73
CA GLU A 172 -16.12 -14.26 18.01
C GLU A 172 -15.42 -15.00 19.18
N SER A 173 -15.19 -16.30 19.04
CA SER A 173 -14.48 -17.11 20.02
C SER A 173 -13.00 -16.71 20.15
N GLU A 174 -12.34 -16.36 19.07
CA GLU A 174 -10.93 -15.88 19.10
C GLU A 174 -10.85 -14.52 19.81
N LEU A 175 -11.75 -13.58 19.49
CA LEU A 175 -11.73 -12.24 20.05
C LEU A 175 -12.11 -12.22 21.53
N PHE A 176 -13.23 -12.85 21.89
CA PHE A 176 -13.83 -12.74 23.24
C PHE A 176 -13.61 -13.96 24.13
N GLY A 177 -13.09 -15.08 23.56
CA GLY A 177 -12.92 -16.33 24.28
C GLY A 177 -14.21 -17.16 24.33
N HIS A 178 -14.11 -18.38 24.85
CA HIS A 178 -15.25 -19.26 25.01
C HIS A 178 -15.13 -20.13 26.28
N ARG A 179 -16.27 -20.58 26.78
CA ARG A 179 -16.37 -21.62 27.78
C ARG A 179 -16.49 -22.99 27.12
N ARG A 180 -16.06 -24.02 27.82
CA ARG A 180 -16.25 -25.42 27.44
C ARG A 180 -17.72 -25.69 27.11
N GLY A 181 -18.00 -26.31 25.97
CA GLY A 181 -19.36 -26.64 25.53
C GLY A 181 -20.11 -25.50 24.82
N ALA A 182 -19.50 -24.35 24.61
CA ALA A 182 -20.14 -23.19 23.95
C ALA A 182 -20.53 -23.46 22.47
N PHE A 183 -19.80 -24.36 21.80
CA PHE A 183 -20.11 -24.83 20.43
C PHE A 183 -19.51 -26.22 20.20
N THR A 184 -19.88 -26.89 19.10
CA THR A 184 -19.33 -28.19 18.73
C THR A 184 -17.83 -28.09 18.48
N GLY A 185 -17.03 -28.72 19.39
CA GLY A 185 -15.55 -28.63 19.37
C GLY A 185 -14.95 -27.78 20.50
N ALA A 186 -15.74 -27.08 21.29
CA ALA A 186 -15.28 -26.34 22.48
C ALA A 186 -14.97 -27.31 23.65
N SER A 187 -13.84 -28.01 23.58
CA SER A 187 -13.45 -29.01 24.56
C SER A 187 -12.95 -28.41 25.89
N ASN A 188 -12.41 -27.21 25.89
CA ASN A 188 -11.83 -26.51 27.02
C ASN A 188 -12.25 -25.03 27.04
N ASP A 189 -12.07 -24.37 28.19
CA ASP A 189 -12.16 -22.92 28.30
C ASP A 189 -10.97 -22.27 27.55
N ARG A 190 -11.21 -21.21 26.82
CA ARG A 190 -10.15 -20.45 26.13
C ARG A 190 -10.31 -18.96 26.33
N LYS A 191 -9.21 -18.27 26.69
CA LYS A 191 -9.15 -16.83 26.77
C LYS A 191 -9.16 -16.20 25.38
N GLY A 192 -9.85 -15.08 25.25
CA GLY A 192 -9.90 -14.29 24.02
C GLY A 192 -8.71 -13.34 23.84
N LYS A 193 -8.61 -12.75 22.66
CA LYS A 193 -7.59 -11.75 22.34
C LYS A 193 -7.74 -10.48 23.18
N PHE A 194 -8.97 -10.05 23.51
CA PHE A 194 -9.20 -8.92 24.40
C PHE A 194 -8.66 -9.16 25.81
N GLU A 195 -8.83 -10.36 26.37
CA GLU A 195 -8.22 -10.71 27.65
C GLU A 195 -6.69 -10.71 27.59
N SER A 196 -6.12 -11.15 26.45
CA SER A 196 -4.66 -11.18 26.22
C SER A 196 -4.08 -9.78 26.03
N ALA A 197 -4.90 -8.82 25.55
CA ALA A 197 -4.54 -7.42 25.35
C ALA A 197 -4.78 -6.55 26.59
N HIS A 198 -5.20 -7.13 27.71
CA HIS A 198 -5.48 -6.39 28.93
C HIS A 198 -4.27 -5.54 29.35
N THR A 199 -4.51 -4.28 29.71
CA THR A 199 -3.54 -3.22 30.00
C THR A 199 -2.73 -2.72 28.79
N GLY A 200 -2.89 -3.34 27.62
CA GLY A 200 -2.15 -3.06 26.40
C GLY A 200 -2.99 -2.46 25.28
N THR A 201 -2.63 -2.79 24.05
CA THR A 201 -3.30 -2.34 22.84
C THR A 201 -3.72 -3.54 22.00
N ILE A 202 -4.96 -3.54 21.52
CA ILE A 202 -5.42 -4.47 20.49
C ILE A 202 -5.50 -3.75 19.15
N PHE A 203 -4.93 -4.35 18.12
CA PHE A 203 -5.05 -3.92 16.74
C PHE A 203 -5.99 -4.86 15.98
N LEU A 204 -7.09 -4.32 15.46
CA LEU A 204 -8.10 -5.04 14.69
C LEU A 204 -7.96 -4.66 13.21
N ASP A 205 -7.29 -5.49 12.42
CA ASP A 205 -7.19 -5.29 10.98
C ASP A 205 -8.43 -5.82 10.28
N GLU A 206 -8.79 -5.18 9.16
CA GLU A 206 -9.97 -5.50 8.36
C GLU A 206 -11.26 -5.51 9.20
N ILE A 207 -11.45 -4.48 10.05
CA ILE A 207 -12.61 -4.39 10.97
C ILE A 207 -13.96 -4.42 10.23
N GLY A 208 -14.00 -4.03 8.94
CA GLY A 208 -15.19 -4.11 8.10
C GLY A 208 -15.61 -5.55 7.73
N GLU A 209 -14.82 -6.58 8.11
CA GLU A 209 -15.18 -7.99 7.97
C GLU A 209 -15.83 -8.56 9.24
N LEU A 210 -15.87 -7.80 10.34
CA LEU A 210 -16.43 -8.27 11.61
C LEU A 210 -17.96 -8.51 11.46
N PRO A 211 -18.47 -9.72 11.76
CA PRO A 211 -19.91 -10.01 11.70
C PRO A 211 -20.69 -9.18 12.72
N LEU A 212 -21.99 -8.92 12.44
CA LEU A 212 -22.84 -8.06 13.28
C LEU A 212 -22.86 -8.49 14.76
N SER A 213 -22.83 -9.78 15.07
CA SER A 213 -22.75 -10.28 16.44
C SER A 213 -21.46 -9.84 17.15
N GLY A 214 -20.34 -9.91 16.44
CA GLY A 214 -19.04 -9.43 16.92
C GLY A 214 -19.01 -7.91 17.10
N GLN A 215 -19.69 -7.16 16.20
CA GLN A 215 -19.80 -5.70 16.29
C GLN A 215 -20.54 -5.27 17.57
N VAL A 216 -21.63 -5.97 17.95
CA VAL A 216 -22.36 -5.71 19.20
C VAL A 216 -21.45 -5.91 20.43
N LYS A 217 -20.65 -6.97 20.44
CA LYS A 217 -19.72 -7.23 21.56
C LYS A 217 -18.59 -6.21 21.58
N LEU A 218 -18.04 -5.83 20.41
CA LEU A 218 -17.02 -4.80 20.34
C LEU A 218 -17.53 -3.43 20.83
N LEU A 219 -18.77 -3.08 20.53
CA LEU A 219 -19.40 -1.86 21.05
C LEU A 219 -19.42 -1.86 22.59
N ARG A 220 -19.78 -2.99 23.23
CA ARG A 220 -19.73 -3.13 24.70
C ARG A 220 -18.33 -2.92 25.25
N VAL A 221 -17.30 -3.43 24.58
CA VAL A 221 -15.90 -3.19 24.99
C VAL A 221 -15.57 -1.70 24.96
N LEU A 222 -16.00 -0.99 23.92
CA LEU A 222 -15.78 0.46 23.77
C LEU A 222 -16.56 1.32 24.77
N GLU A 223 -17.70 0.83 25.28
CA GLU A 223 -18.58 1.59 26.18
C GLU A 223 -18.37 1.28 27.65
N SER A 224 -18.33 -0.01 28.00
CA SER A 224 -18.27 -0.47 29.39
C SER A 224 -16.93 -1.13 29.78
N HIS A 225 -16.00 -1.30 28.83
CA HIS A 225 -14.76 -2.05 29.05
C HIS A 225 -14.99 -3.49 29.51
N GLU A 226 -16.08 -4.11 29.06
CA GLU A 226 -16.46 -5.46 29.44
C GLU A 226 -16.56 -6.37 28.21
N ILE A 227 -16.13 -7.61 28.40
CA ILE A 227 -16.35 -8.71 27.45
C ILE A 227 -17.16 -9.82 28.11
N GLN A 228 -17.79 -10.63 27.27
CA GLN A 228 -18.42 -11.89 27.68
C GLN A 228 -17.90 -13.01 26.79
N ARG A 229 -17.43 -14.09 27.39
CA ARG A 229 -17.02 -15.29 26.65
C ARG A 229 -18.23 -15.93 25.97
N VAL A 230 -18.01 -16.53 24.81
CA VAL A 230 -19.05 -17.32 24.14
C VAL A 230 -19.49 -18.45 25.06
N GLY A 231 -20.81 -18.58 25.30
CA GLY A 231 -21.38 -19.57 26.22
C GLY A 231 -21.28 -19.19 27.71
N SER A 232 -21.08 -17.91 28.05
CA SER A 232 -21.09 -17.38 29.41
C SER A 232 -21.68 -16.00 29.44
N ASP A 233 -22.50 -15.70 30.44
CA ASP A 233 -23.06 -14.37 30.70
C ASP A 233 -22.22 -13.58 31.73
N GLU A 234 -21.15 -14.15 32.23
CA GLU A 234 -20.25 -13.52 33.21
C GLU A 234 -19.43 -12.41 32.54
N PRO A 235 -19.57 -11.13 32.96
CA PRO A 235 -18.77 -10.05 32.45
C PRO A 235 -17.34 -10.11 32.97
N ILE A 236 -16.39 -9.83 32.08
CA ILE A 236 -14.97 -9.73 32.40
C ILE A 236 -14.51 -8.32 32.01
N THR A 237 -14.01 -7.56 32.98
CA THR A 237 -13.48 -6.21 32.72
C THR A 237 -12.14 -6.30 32.01
N VAL A 238 -11.98 -5.56 30.90
CA VAL A 238 -10.75 -5.45 30.14
C VAL A 238 -10.39 -3.98 29.93
N ASP A 239 -9.19 -3.61 30.31
CA ASP A 239 -8.62 -2.30 30.03
C ASP A 239 -7.72 -2.42 28.80
N THR A 240 -8.24 -2.08 27.64
CA THR A 240 -7.53 -2.28 26.36
C THR A 240 -7.74 -1.07 25.44
N ARG A 241 -6.65 -0.50 24.94
CA ARG A 241 -6.70 0.51 23.88
C ARG A 241 -7.01 -0.18 22.55
N ILE A 242 -7.91 0.40 21.75
CA ILE A 242 -8.33 -0.16 20.46
C ILE A 242 -7.78 0.69 19.32
N VAL A 243 -7.06 0.04 18.40
CA VAL A 243 -6.69 0.59 17.10
C VAL A 243 -7.31 -0.31 16.04
N ALA A 244 -8.14 0.23 15.17
CA ALA A 244 -8.80 -0.51 14.10
C ALA A 244 -8.31 -0.06 12.73
N ALA A 245 -8.27 -0.98 11.76
CA ALA A 245 -7.92 -0.67 10.39
C ALA A 245 -8.91 -1.28 9.40
N THR A 246 -9.10 -0.59 8.28
CA THR A 246 -9.98 -1.07 7.20
C THR A 246 -9.51 -0.60 5.83
N ASN A 247 -9.86 -1.36 4.80
CA ASN A 247 -9.78 -0.95 3.40
C ASN A 247 -11.18 -0.69 2.80
N LYS A 248 -12.25 -0.91 3.60
CA LYS A 248 -13.63 -0.73 3.19
C LYS A 248 -14.18 0.61 3.67
N ASN A 249 -15.11 1.18 2.94
CA ASN A 249 -15.84 2.36 3.39
C ASN A 249 -16.91 1.96 4.42
N LEU A 250 -16.57 2.07 5.72
CA LEU A 250 -17.48 1.68 6.81
C LEU A 250 -18.78 2.45 6.80
N ARG A 251 -18.79 3.71 6.34
CA ARG A 251 -20.03 4.50 6.24
C ARG A 251 -20.99 3.90 5.21
N LYS A 252 -20.48 3.49 4.03
CA LYS A 252 -21.29 2.77 3.04
C LYS A 252 -21.77 1.41 3.54
N LEU A 253 -20.93 0.68 4.28
CA LEU A 253 -21.38 -0.57 4.91
C LEU A 253 -22.47 -0.35 5.96
N SER A 254 -22.41 0.77 6.68
CA SER A 254 -23.45 1.14 7.64
C SER A 254 -24.79 1.45 6.95
N GLU A 255 -24.75 2.20 5.85
CA GLU A 255 -25.95 2.46 5.01
C GLU A 255 -26.58 1.16 4.46
N GLN A 256 -25.77 0.13 4.24
CA GLN A 256 -26.21 -1.19 3.78
C GLN A 256 -26.65 -2.13 4.92
N GLY A 257 -26.56 -1.71 6.18
CA GLY A 257 -26.88 -2.53 7.34
C GLY A 257 -25.83 -3.63 7.64
N LEU A 258 -24.67 -3.60 7.00
CA LEU A 258 -23.56 -4.55 7.18
C LEU A 258 -22.59 -4.12 8.28
N PHE A 259 -22.62 -2.86 8.67
CA PHE A 259 -21.86 -2.32 9.80
C PHE A 259 -22.75 -1.43 10.64
N ARG A 260 -22.61 -1.47 11.97
CA ARG A 260 -23.44 -0.67 12.87
C ARG A 260 -22.96 0.78 12.89
N GLU A 261 -23.88 1.71 12.82
CA GLU A 261 -23.59 3.15 12.84
C GLU A 261 -23.04 3.62 14.20
N ASP A 262 -23.59 3.08 15.30
CA ASP A 262 -23.12 3.38 16.65
C ASP A 262 -21.64 2.95 16.84
N LEU A 263 -21.27 1.76 16.38
CA LEU A 263 -19.90 1.27 16.42
C LEU A 263 -18.98 2.13 15.56
N PHE A 264 -19.40 2.55 14.36
CA PHE A 264 -18.62 3.44 13.50
C PHE A 264 -18.24 4.72 14.23
N TYR A 265 -19.18 5.42 14.86
CA TYR A 265 -18.89 6.67 15.58
C TYR A 265 -18.00 6.44 16.81
N ARG A 266 -18.10 5.30 17.48
CA ARG A 266 -17.24 4.96 18.62
C ARG A 266 -15.82 4.60 18.22
N LEU A 267 -15.61 3.97 17.06
CA LEU A 267 -14.30 3.65 16.53
C LEU A 267 -13.60 4.85 15.88
N SER A 268 -14.38 5.74 15.24
CA SER A 268 -13.87 6.85 14.43
C SER A 268 -13.65 8.14 15.23
N VAL A 269 -13.28 8.03 16.53
CA VAL A 269 -12.97 9.21 17.36
C VAL A 269 -11.72 9.91 16.83
N ILE A 270 -10.67 9.14 16.54
CA ILE A 270 -9.52 9.63 15.80
C ILE A 270 -9.44 8.84 14.50
N HIS A 271 -9.50 9.56 13.37
CA HIS A 271 -9.51 8.97 12.06
C HIS A 271 -8.31 9.47 11.25
N LEU A 272 -7.54 8.55 10.69
CA LEU A 272 -6.44 8.86 9.80
C LEU A 272 -6.50 7.98 8.54
N THR A 273 -6.07 8.55 7.41
CA THR A 273 -6.10 7.86 6.12
C THR A 273 -4.69 7.75 5.56
N LEU A 274 -4.28 6.54 5.21
CA LEU A 274 -3.01 6.31 4.55
C LEU A 274 -3.17 6.42 3.03
N PRO A 275 -2.35 7.25 2.35
CA PRO A 275 -2.40 7.39 0.90
C PRO A 275 -1.95 6.11 0.20
N ALA A 276 -2.55 5.83 -0.95
CA ALA A 276 -2.09 4.77 -1.84
C ALA A 276 -0.70 5.07 -2.40
N LEU A 277 0.07 4.04 -2.76
CA LEU A 277 1.45 4.23 -3.26
C LEU A 277 1.51 5.06 -4.54
N ARG A 278 0.49 4.98 -5.41
CA ARG A 278 0.37 5.82 -6.61
C ARG A 278 0.21 7.32 -6.32
N GLU A 279 -0.18 7.69 -5.11
CA GLU A 279 -0.29 9.09 -4.65
C GLU A 279 1.00 9.62 -4.03
N ARG A 280 2.00 8.74 -3.81
CA ARG A 280 3.31 9.04 -3.23
C ARG A 280 4.45 8.40 -4.03
N ARG A 281 4.40 8.60 -5.36
CA ARG A 281 5.34 8.00 -6.31
C ARG A 281 6.80 8.38 -6.09
N ASP A 282 7.03 9.54 -5.54
CA ASP A 282 8.34 10.03 -5.11
C ASP A 282 9.02 9.14 -4.06
N GLU A 283 8.26 8.31 -3.35
CA GLU A 283 8.77 7.34 -2.38
C GLU A 283 9.18 5.99 -3.01
N ILE A 284 8.69 5.68 -4.23
CA ILE A 284 8.96 4.40 -4.88
C ILE A 284 10.47 4.10 -5.01
N PRO A 285 11.34 5.03 -5.44
CA PRO A 285 12.77 4.79 -5.51
C PRO A 285 13.38 4.38 -4.17
N LEU A 286 12.95 5.03 -3.09
CA LEU A 286 13.43 4.75 -1.75
C LEU A 286 12.96 3.37 -1.27
N LEU A 287 11.70 3.03 -1.51
CA LEU A 287 11.12 1.73 -1.16
C LEU A 287 11.76 0.58 -1.98
N LEU A 288 12.03 0.80 -3.27
CA LEU A 288 12.73 -0.18 -4.12
C LEU A 288 14.14 -0.47 -3.58
N ALA A 289 14.88 0.57 -3.17
CA ALA A 289 16.21 0.39 -2.58
C ALA A 289 16.13 -0.34 -1.23
N TYR A 290 15.17 0.06 -0.36
CA TYR A 290 14.97 -0.57 0.94
C TYR A 290 14.66 -2.07 0.82
N PHE A 291 13.67 -2.43 0.01
CA PHE A 291 13.32 -3.84 -0.18
C PHE A 291 14.37 -4.62 -0.98
N GLY A 292 15.15 -3.94 -1.83
CA GLY A 292 16.31 -4.54 -2.49
C GLY A 292 17.37 -4.97 -1.50
N ASP A 293 17.68 -4.12 -0.52
CA ASP A 293 18.64 -4.45 0.56
C ASP A 293 18.08 -5.54 1.49
N GLU A 294 16.77 -5.48 1.83
CA GLU A 294 16.09 -6.50 2.63
C GLU A 294 16.13 -7.88 1.92
N ALA A 295 15.80 -7.93 0.63
CA ALA A 295 15.84 -9.15 -0.16
C ALA A 295 17.26 -9.69 -0.31
N ALA A 296 18.26 -8.82 -0.50
CA ALA A 296 19.66 -9.20 -0.57
C ALA A 296 20.14 -9.86 0.72
N GLY A 297 19.79 -9.29 1.87
CA GLY A 297 20.07 -9.86 3.18
C GLY A 297 19.41 -11.22 3.38
N ALA A 298 18.11 -11.34 3.05
CA ALA A 298 17.35 -12.59 3.17
C ALA A 298 17.90 -13.70 2.25
N LEU A 299 18.36 -13.35 1.04
CA LEU A 299 18.89 -14.29 0.05
C LEU A 299 20.41 -14.49 0.18
N LYS A 300 21.09 -13.81 1.13
CA LYS A 300 22.53 -13.82 1.36
C LYS A 300 23.34 -13.53 0.09
N ARG A 301 22.92 -12.52 -0.67
CA ARG A 301 23.59 -12.09 -1.90
C ARG A 301 23.59 -10.56 -2.03
N ARG A 302 24.29 -10.04 -3.04
CA ARG A 302 24.33 -8.60 -3.31
C ARG A 302 22.97 -8.10 -3.80
N PRO A 303 22.59 -6.82 -3.53
CA PRO A 303 21.40 -6.22 -4.09
C PRO A 303 21.42 -6.32 -5.62
N ILE A 304 20.26 -6.65 -6.19
CA ILE A 304 20.11 -6.84 -7.63
C ILE A 304 20.16 -5.49 -8.36
N LYS A 305 20.83 -5.46 -9.51
CA LYS A 305 20.78 -4.33 -10.43
C LYS A 305 19.54 -4.46 -11.34
N THR A 306 18.98 -3.34 -11.75
CA THR A 306 17.84 -3.31 -12.68
C THR A 306 18.27 -2.70 -14.01
N THR A 307 17.74 -3.21 -15.14
CA THR A 307 17.89 -2.53 -16.43
C THR A 307 17.15 -1.19 -16.42
N PRO A 308 17.57 -0.20 -17.24
CA PRO A 308 16.86 1.07 -17.35
C PRO A 308 15.36 0.88 -17.69
N LYS A 309 15.03 -0.04 -18.60
CA LYS A 309 13.64 -0.37 -18.99
C LYS A 309 12.81 -0.87 -17.80
N LEU A 310 13.36 -1.80 -17.02
CA LEU A 310 12.68 -2.31 -15.82
C LEU A 310 12.51 -1.21 -14.78
N ARG A 311 13.54 -0.38 -14.57
CA ARG A 311 13.48 0.73 -13.63
C ARG A 311 12.37 1.71 -13.98
N ASP A 312 12.30 2.15 -15.25
CA ASP A 312 11.29 3.08 -15.73
C ASP A 312 9.89 2.49 -15.55
N PHE A 313 9.72 1.20 -15.84
CA PHE A 313 8.46 0.49 -15.57
C PHE A 313 8.11 0.51 -14.09
N LEU A 314 9.05 0.14 -13.19
CA LEU A 314 8.81 0.11 -11.75
C LEU A 314 8.44 1.49 -11.17
N LEU A 315 8.99 2.57 -11.72
CA LEU A 315 8.66 3.95 -11.32
C LEU A 315 7.29 4.40 -11.82
N ALA A 316 6.86 3.92 -12.99
CA ALA A 316 5.60 4.30 -13.64
C ALA A 316 4.41 3.44 -13.21
N TYR A 317 4.65 2.22 -12.68
CA TYR A 317 3.61 1.26 -12.35
C TYR A 317 2.71 1.77 -11.21
N ALA A 318 1.43 1.43 -11.26
CA ALA A 318 0.42 1.96 -10.34
C ALA A 318 0.36 1.27 -8.97
N TYR A 319 0.93 0.07 -8.85
CA TYR A 319 0.92 -0.75 -7.64
C TYR A 319 -0.46 -0.91 -6.99
N PRO A 320 -1.41 -1.62 -7.60
CA PRO A 320 -2.73 -1.85 -7.01
C PRO A 320 -2.66 -2.53 -5.64
N GLY A 321 -1.65 -3.36 -5.39
CA GLY A 321 -1.35 -3.97 -4.08
C GLY A 321 -0.42 -3.12 -3.20
N ASN A 322 -0.18 -1.86 -3.57
CA ASN A 322 0.60 -0.88 -2.82
C ASN A 322 2.01 -1.38 -2.42
N ILE A 323 2.46 -1.10 -1.19
CA ILE A 323 3.80 -1.48 -0.70
C ILE A 323 3.95 -3.01 -0.65
N ARG A 324 2.87 -3.74 -0.35
CA ARG A 324 2.93 -5.22 -0.31
C ARG A 324 3.27 -5.79 -1.68
N GLU A 325 2.68 -5.28 -2.74
CA GLU A 325 2.98 -5.69 -4.11
C GLU A 325 4.40 -5.27 -4.52
N LEU A 326 4.79 -4.03 -4.25
CA LEU A 326 6.14 -3.55 -4.54
C LEU A 326 7.20 -4.44 -3.87
N ARG A 327 7.04 -4.74 -2.57
CA ARG A 327 7.93 -5.65 -1.84
C ARG A 327 8.00 -7.03 -2.49
N ASN A 328 6.85 -7.62 -2.82
CA ASN A 328 6.79 -8.94 -3.46
C ASN A 328 7.47 -8.93 -4.84
N LEU A 329 7.30 -7.87 -5.63
CA LEU A 329 7.99 -7.71 -6.92
C LEU A 329 9.50 -7.65 -6.74
N VAL A 330 10.00 -6.86 -5.79
CA VAL A 330 11.44 -6.76 -5.51
C VAL A 330 12.02 -8.12 -5.08
N TYR A 331 11.34 -8.83 -4.19
CA TYR A 331 11.75 -10.17 -3.76
C TYR A 331 11.76 -11.17 -4.93
N ARG A 332 10.73 -11.15 -5.76
CA ARG A 332 10.65 -11.99 -6.97
C ARG A 332 11.80 -11.67 -7.93
N LEU A 333 12.03 -10.41 -8.27
CA LEU A 333 13.13 -9.98 -9.12
C LEU A 333 14.47 -10.42 -8.52
N SER A 334 14.65 -10.21 -7.22
CA SER A 334 15.86 -10.64 -6.51
C SER A 334 16.04 -12.15 -6.48
N CYS A 335 15.00 -12.95 -6.52
CA CYS A 335 15.07 -14.39 -6.53
C CYS A 335 15.34 -14.97 -7.93
N LEU A 336 14.65 -14.46 -8.96
CA LEU A 336 14.63 -15.05 -10.30
C LEU A 336 15.76 -14.54 -11.19
N ALA A 337 16.19 -13.29 -11.04
CA ALA A 337 17.27 -12.75 -11.83
C ALA A 337 18.64 -13.11 -11.23
N GLY A 338 19.65 -13.20 -12.10
CA GLY A 338 21.04 -13.41 -11.70
C GLY A 338 21.65 -12.17 -11.05
N GLU A 339 22.49 -11.41 -11.78
CA GLU A 339 23.06 -10.14 -11.31
C GLU A 339 22.21 -8.92 -11.73
N VAL A 340 21.48 -9.03 -12.85
CA VAL A 340 20.68 -7.94 -13.43
C VAL A 340 19.25 -8.42 -13.69
N ALA A 341 18.28 -7.70 -13.15
CA ALA A 341 16.86 -7.93 -13.42
C ALA A 341 16.40 -7.16 -14.64
N ASP A 342 15.52 -7.77 -15.44
CA ASP A 342 14.87 -7.15 -16.58
C ASP A 342 13.37 -7.46 -16.58
N ILE A 343 12.64 -6.84 -17.52
CA ILE A 343 11.17 -6.95 -17.71
C ILE A 343 10.71 -8.41 -17.80
N GLU A 344 11.52 -9.30 -18.35
CA GLU A 344 11.19 -10.73 -18.45
C GLU A 344 11.03 -11.44 -17.09
N HIS A 345 11.60 -10.88 -16.03
CA HIS A 345 11.49 -11.42 -14.66
C HIS A 345 10.21 -10.94 -13.94
N LEU A 346 9.47 -9.98 -14.53
CA LEU A 346 8.17 -9.56 -14.01
C LEU A 346 7.11 -10.68 -14.17
N PRO A 347 6.07 -10.70 -13.34
CA PRO A 347 4.89 -11.51 -13.56
C PRO A 347 4.26 -11.21 -14.93
N GLU A 348 3.69 -12.23 -15.59
CA GLU A 348 3.15 -12.08 -16.95
C GLU A 348 1.97 -11.11 -17.03
N ASP A 349 1.17 -11.04 -15.98
CA ASP A 349 -0.02 -10.19 -15.86
C ASP A 349 0.30 -8.70 -15.81
N ILE A 350 1.46 -8.32 -15.27
CA ILE A 350 1.91 -6.92 -15.20
C ILE A 350 2.99 -6.58 -16.21
N ARG A 351 3.53 -7.58 -16.91
CA ARG A 351 4.56 -7.38 -17.93
C ARG A 351 4.02 -6.48 -19.04
N PRO A 352 4.72 -5.39 -19.38
CA PRO A 352 4.30 -4.58 -20.53
C PRO A 352 4.26 -5.49 -21.76
N LYS A 353 3.07 -5.66 -22.33
CA LYS A 353 2.91 -6.38 -23.59
C LYS A 353 3.81 -5.68 -24.59
N ALA A 354 4.82 -6.39 -25.09
CA ALA A 354 5.70 -5.84 -26.11
C ALA A 354 4.82 -5.27 -27.21
N ALA A 355 5.04 -4.02 -27.56
CA ALA A 355 4.40 -3.36 -28.69
C ALA A 355 4.91 -3.98 -30.02
N SER A 356 4.94 -5.32 -30.10
CA SER A 356 5.42 -6.08 -31.25
C SER A 356 4.43 -6.07 -32.43
N SER A 357 3.28 -5.39 -32.28
CA SER A 357 2.36 -5.14 -33.39
C SER A 357 2.49 -3.74 -34.02
N LEU A 358 3.17 -2.79 -33.34
CA LEU A 358 3.33 -1.43 -33.88
C LEU A 358 4.58 -1.24 -34.77
N VAL A 359 5.55 -2.14 -34.68
CA VAL A 359 6.79 -2.02 -35.51
C VAL A 359 6.64 -2.63 -36.91
N ARG A 360 5.62 -3.49 -37.13
CA ARG A 360 5.36 -4.04 -38.47
C ARG A 360 4.46 -3.18 -39.39
N ALA A 361 3.85 -2.13 -38.83
CA ALA A 361 2.99 -1.23 -39.61
C ALA A 361 3.70 0.06 -40.11
N THR A 362 4.98 0.27 -39.75
CA THR A 362 5.70 1.49 -40.07
C THR A 362 6.76 1.35 -41.17
N GLU A 363 6.87 0.17 -41.82
CA GLU A 363 7.81 0.03 -42.96
C GLU A 363 7.25 0.50 -44.32
N ASP A 364 5.93 0.85 -44.39
CA ASP A 364 5.29 1.28 -45.67
C ASP A 364 4.67 2.67 -45.64
N ALA A 365 5.00 3.57 -44.70
CA ALA A 365 4.47 4.94 -44.71
C ALA A 365 5.60 5.99 -44.82
N ALA A 366 5.58 6.76 -45.89
CA ALA A 366 6.44 7.89 -46.18
C ALA A 366 6.43 8.96 -45.05
N PRO A 367 7.53 9.75 -44.86
CA PRO A 367 7.69 10.67 -43.74
C PRO A 367 6.82 11.93 -43.93
N GLY A 368 5.82 12.11 -43.03
CA GLY A 368 5.00 13.29 -43.04
C GLY A 368 4.17 13.52 -41.80
N ARG A 369 4.55 14.49 -41.00
CA ARG A 369 3.95 15.10 -39.79
C ARG A 369 3.91 14.29 -38.50
N PRO A 370 4.38 14.87 -37.38
CA PRO A 370 4.21 14.25 -36.07
C PRO A 370 2.73 14.23 -35.67
N MET A 371 2.22 13.02 -35.49
CA MET A 371 0.84 12.77 -35.00
C MET A 371 0.78 13.03 -33.49
N SER A 372 -0.25 13.75 -33.02
CA SER A 372 -0.40 14.02 -31.58
C SER A 372 -0.73 12.74 -30.82
N LEU A 373 -0.36 12.67 -29.52
CA LEU A 373 -0.66 11.50 -28.68
C LEU A 373 -2.17 11.21 -28.60
N SER A 374 -3.01 12.25 -28.70
CA SER A 374 -4.48 12.11 -28.73
C SER A 374 -4.96 11.46 -30.02
N ASP A 375 -4.35 11.79 -31.15
CA ASP A 375 -4.69 11.21 -32.47
C ASP A 375 -4.20 9.76 -32.54
N ALA A 376 -3.03 9.46 -32.00
CA ALA A 376 -2.50 8.09 -31.90
C ALA A 376 -3.39 7.19 -31.03
N LYS A 377 -3.85 7.68 -29.87
CA LYS A 377 -4.78 6.95 -29.01
C LYS A 377 -6.12 6.70 -29.70
N ARG A 378 -6.64 7.69 -30.41
CA ARG A 378 -7.91 7.58 -31.15
C ARG A 378 -7.80 6.58 -32.30
N ALA A 379 -6.71 6.63 -33.08
CA ALA A 379 -6.45 5.67 -34.15
C ALA A 379 -6.34 4.23 -33.63
N ALA A 380 -5.59 4.02 -32.56
CA ALA A 380 -5.45 2.69 -31.93
C ALA A 380 -6.78 2.14 -31.36
N SER A 381 -7.62 3.01 -30.77
CA SER A 381 -8.95 2.64 -30.31
C SER A 381 -9.88 2.28 -31.46
N ASP A 382 -9.89 3.07 -32.52
CA ASP A 382 -10.72 2.83 -33.72
C ASP A 382 -10.31 1.54 -34.45
N GLU A 383 -9.02 1.22 -34.50
CA GLU A 383 -8.50 -0.01 -35.10
C GLU A 383 -8.87 -1.26 -34.26
N ALA A 384 -8.77 -1.18 -32.92
CA ALA A 384 -9.17 -2.24 -32.02
C ALA A 384 -10.69 -2.51 -32.08
N GLU A 385 -11.52 -1.44 -32.12
CA GLU A 385 -12.97 -1.55 -32.30
C GLU A 385 -13.31 -2.23 -33.64
N ARG A 386 -12.64 -1.84 -34.71
CA ARG A 386 -12.85 -2.41 -36.04
C ARG A 386 -12.50 -3.90 -36.07
N ALA A 387 -11.32 -4.29 -35.58
CA ALA A 387 -10.88 -5.68 -35.55
C ALA A 387 -11.83 -6.57 -34.72
N PHE A 388 -12.35 -6.06 -33.60
CA PHE A 388 -13.32 -6.74 -32.77
C PHE A 388 -14.65 -6.99 -33.52
N LEU A 389 -15.17 -5.96 -34.21
CA LEU A 389 -16.42 -6.06 -34.97
C LEU A 389 -16.31 -7.01 -36.17
N GLU A 390 -15.21 -6.96 -36.91
CA GLU A 390 -14.95 -7.85 -38.05
C GLU A 390 -14.86 -9.32 -37.62
N ARG A 391 -14.11 -9.61 -36.55
CA ARG A 391 -14.02 -10.96 -35.95
C ARG A 391 -15.38 -11.47 -35.48
N GLY A 392 -16.11 -10.65 -34.73
CA GLY A 392 -17.42 -11.01 -34.21
C GLY A 392 -18.44 -11.27 -35.33
N LEU A 393 -18.39 -10.55 -36.46
CA LEU A 393 -19.23 -10.79 -37.63
C LEU A 393 -18.82 -12.07 -38.36
N GLN A 394 -17.54 -12.42 -38.43
CA GLN A 394 -17.08 -13.70 -38.99
C GLN A 394 -17.61 -14.85 -38.17
N GLU A 395 -17.52 -14.82 -36.84
CA GLU A 395 -17.99 -15.87 -35.93
C GLU A 395 -19.52 -16.02 -35.91
N THR A 396 -20.28 -14.95 -36.21
CA THR A 396 -21.74 -14.95 -36.21
C THR A 396 -22.35 -15.05 -37.62
N GLY A 397 -21.52 -15.34 -38.63
CA GLY A 397 -21.96 -15.44 -40.02
C GLY A 397 -22.68 -14.19 -40.53
N GLY A 398 -22.22 -12.99 -40.11
CA GLY A 398 -22.81 -11.72 -40.53
C GLY A 398 -24.14 -11.36 -39.84
N THR A 399 -24.53 -12.08 -38.78
CA THR A 399 -25.82 -11.88 -38.08
C THR A 399 -25.64 -10.84 -36.96
N VAL A 400 -25.99 -9.56 -37.22
CA VAL A 400 -25.86 -8.42 -36.27
C VAL A 400 -26.63 -8.66 -34.97
N ALA A 401 -27.80 -9.33 -35.02
CA ALA A 401 -28.58 -9.62 -33.80
C ALA A 401 -27.89 -10.60 -32.87
N GLU A 402 -27.21 -11.61 -33.42
CA GLU A 402 -26.45 -12.59 -32.65
C GLU A 402 -25.19 -11.98 -32.05
N LEU A 403 -24.47 -11.18 -32.82
CA LEU A 403 -23.31 -10.45 -32.31
C LEU A 403 -23.70 -9.49 -31.16
N ALA A 404 -24.81 -8.75 -31.31
CA ALA A 404 -25.31 -7.87 -30.26
C ALA A 404 -25.61 -8.63 -28.95
N ARG A 405 -26.18 -9.83 -29.05
CA ARG A 405 -26.49 -10.68 -27.89
C ARG A 405 -25.22 -11.21 -27.21
N ARG A 406 -24.23 -11.66 -27.99
CA ARG A 406 -22.94 -12.16 -27.46
C ARG A 406 -22.11 -11.06 -26.77
N CYS A 407 -22.18 -9.81 -27.28
CA CYS A 407 -21.44 -8.69 -26.73
C CYS A 407 -22.23 -7.92 -25.66
N GLU A 408 -23.42 -8.40 -25.27
CA GLU A 408 -24.35 -7.73 -24.34
C GLU A 408 -24.61 -6.26 -24.71
N MET A 409 -24.62 -5.97 -26.03
CA MET A 409 -24.79 -4.64 -26.56
C MET A 409 -26.17 -4.44 -27.19
N ASN A 410 -26.68 -3.19 -27.12
CA ASN A 410 -27.92 -2.87 -27.84
C ASN A 410 -27.66 -2.93 -29.35
N ARG A 411 -28.60 -3.58 -30.09
CA ARG A 411 -28.52 -3.74 -31.55
C ARG A 411 -28.34 -2.40 -32.29
N SER A 412 -29.01 -1.35 -31.85
CA SER A 412 -28.89 -0.02 -32.45
C SER A 412 -27.50 0.58 -32.25
N HIS A 413 -26.89 0.38 -31.10
CA HIS A 413 -25.52 0.82 -30.78
C HIS A 413 -24.51 0.06 -31.67
N LEU A 414 -24.64 -1.27 -31.79
CA LEU A 414 -23.79 -2.08 -32.67
C LEU A 414 -23.89 -1.65 -34.13
N GLN A 415 -25.11 -1.35 -34.61
CA GLN A 415 -25.31 -0.82 -35.98
C GLN A 415 -24.61 0.54 -36.19
N MET A 416 -24.63 1.41 -35.20
CA MET A 416 -23.96 2.69 -35.25
C MET A 416 -22.43 2.51 -35.33
N LEU A 417 -21.86 1.59 -34.54
CA LEU A 417 -20.42 1.24 -34.58
C LEU A 417 -20.02 0.65 -35.95
N LEU A 418 -20.81 -0.28 -36.50
CA LEU A 418 -20.57 -0.83 -37.83
C LEU A 418 -20.59 0.23 -38.90
N LYS A 419 -21.52 1.21 -38.81
CA LYS A 419 -21.58 2.36 -39.73
C LYS A 419 -20.39 3.29 -39.55
N LYS A 420 -19.95 3.55 -38.30
CA LYS A 420 -18.77 4.36 -37.96
C LYS A 420 -17.51 3.81 -38.65
N HIS A 421 -17.32 2.47 -38.61
CA HIS A 421 -16.13 1.82 -39.18
C HIS A 421 -16.31 1.32 -40.61
N GLY A 422 -17.45 1.65 -41.28
CA GLY A 422 -17.69 1.31 -42.67
C GLY A 422 -17.86 -0.20 -42.94
N ILE A 423 -18.16 -0.99 -41.91
CA ILE A 423 -18.25 -2.46 -41.98
C ILE A 423 -19.66 -2.85 -42.46
N ARG A 424 -19.72 -3.60 -43.56
CA ARG A 424 -20.98 -4.13 -44.10
C ARG A 424 -21.21 -5.57 -43.64
N SER A 425 -22.16 -5.83 -42.76
CA SER A 425 -22.46 -7.17 -42.21
C SER A 425 -22.80 -8.19 -43.29
N LYS A 426 -23.32 -7.74 -44.43
CA LYS A 426 -23.61 -8.62 -45.59
C LYS A 426 -22.37 -9.28 -46.20
N ALA A 427 -21.18 -8.68 -46.07
CA ALA A 427 -19.94 -9.23 -46.60
C ALA A 427 -19.46 -10.50 -45.85
N PHE A 428 -19.99 -10.72 -44.64
CA PHE A 428 -19.63 -11.84 -43.78
C PHE A 428 -20.70 -12.97 -43.77
N ARG A 429 -21.70 -12.89 -44.66
CA ARG A 429 -22.68 -13.97 -44.82
C ARG A 429 -22.11 -15.05 -45.74
N HIS A 430 -22.08 -16.31 -45.28
CA HIS A 430 -21.74 -17.44 -46.12
C HIS A 430 -22.81 -17.59 -47.24
N PRO A 431 -22.42 -17.89 -48.48
CA PRO A 431 -23.36 -18.03 -49.60
C PRO A 431 -24.25 -19.30 -49.53
N ASP A 432 -24.00 -20.22 -48.62
CA ASP A 432 -24.79 -21.45 -48.51
C ASP A 432 -25.80 -21.37 -47.36
N GLY A 433 -27.04 -21.05 -47.72
CA GLY A 433 -28.20 -21.18 -46.86
C GLY A 433 -28.59 -22.66 -46.71
N ALA A 434 -28.06 -23.32 -45.68
CA ALA A 434 -28.64 -24.56 -45.19
C ALA A 434 -29.00 -24.35 -43.71
N THR A 435 -30.28 -24.18 -43.45
CA THR A 435 -30.90 -24.37 -42.15
C THR A 435 -30.74 -25.82 -41.73
N PRO A 436 -30.19 -26.16 -40.53
CA PRO A 436 -30.44 -27.47 -40.00
C PRO A 436 -31.85 -27.51 -39.44
N ASP A 437 -32.62 -28.46 -40.00
CA ASP A 437 -33.93 -28.83 -39.53
C ASP A 437 -33.97 -29.14 -38.03
N LYS A 438 -35.09 -28.73 -37.46
CA LYS A 438 -35.58 -29.23 -36.17
C LYS A 438 -36.00 -30.68 -36.39
N GLU A 439 -35.37 -31.61 -35.70
CA GLU A 439 -36.04 -32.88 -35.34
C GLU A 439 -35.47 -33.44 -34.01
N ALA A 440 -36.48 -33.81 -33.17
CA ALA A 440 -36.52 -34.66 -31.98
C ALA A 440 -35.91 -34.10 -30.68
#